data_6a2744404fc91be34ef25977e60c8a3d
#
_entry.id   6a2744404fc91be34ef25977e60c8a3d
#
_cell.length_a   1.000
_cell.length_b   1.000
_cell.length_c   1.000
_cell.angle_alpha   90.00
_cell.angle_beta   90.00
_cell.angle_gamma   90.00
#
_symmetry.space_group_name_H-M   'P 1'
#
loop_
_entity.id
_entity.type
_entity.pdbx_description
1 polymer ?
#
loop_
_entity_poly.entity_id
_entity_poly.type
_entity_poly.pdbx_seq_one_letter_code
_entity_poly.pdbx_strand_id
1 'polypeptide(L)'
;RNAKNLQEFTESAKQISGQFNGAWLQSEYQTANTVATNAATYHRLIAQSNIFPYWQYVTVADDNVRESHERLHNLILPYNDPIWGRIYPPNGWRCRCRVVPKLAHEKPSNQQMQLDRKTAGDFMKGKEWSRAKKDGFGINRAIKGEVFTENQMYVKRFTGKHLKDVNDETLGLPTPQQQRAKAGEEIKL
;
A
#
# COMPACT_ATOMS: atom_id res chain seq x y z
N ARG A 1 -13.52 -11.87 13.50
CA ARG A 1 -12.23 -12.09 14.20
C ARG A 1 -11.12 -11.52 13.33
N ASN A 2 -10.40 -10.53 13.82
CA ASN A 2 -9.24 -9.99 13.12
C ASN A 2 -8.11 -11.03 13.17
N ALA A 3 -7.68 -11.51 12.01
CA ALA A 3 -6.56 -12.43 11.93
C ALA A 3 -5.28 -11.76 12.42
N LYS A 4 -4.62 -12.35 13.42
CA LYS A 4 -3.40 -11.80 14.04
C LYS A 4 -2.13 -12.14 13.27
N ASN A 5 -2.19 -13.16 12.41
CA ASN A 5 -1.05 -13.63 11.63
C ASN A 5 -1.53 -14.28 10.32
N LEU A 6 -0.57 -14.62 9.45
CA LEU A 6 -0.84 -15.24 8.15
C LEU A 6 -1.56 -16.59 8.27
N GLN A 7 -1.26 -17.38 9.29
CA GLN A 7 -1.88 -18.71 9.47
C GLN A 7 -3.37 -18.55 9.77
N GLU A 8 -3.75 -17.72 10.74
CA GLU A 8 -5.16 -17.45 11.08
C GLU A 8 -5.91 -16.84 9.89
N PHE A 9 -5.27 -15.95 9.13
CA PHE A 9 -5.84 -15.39 7.91
C PHE A 9 -6.12 -16.49 6.88
N THR A 10 -5.14 -17.38 6.64
CA THR A 10 -5.27 -18.46 5.67
C THR A 10 -6.34 -19.47 6.06
N GLU A 11 -6.44 -19.84 7.33
CA GLU A 11 -7.46 -20.74 7.86
C GLU A 11 -8.86 -20.13 7.72
N SER A 12 -9.01 -18.86 8.07
CA SER A 12 -10.29 -18.15 7.92
C SER A 12 -10.71 -18.04 6.45
N ALA A 13 -9.78 -17.74 5.55
CA ALA A 13 -10.04 -17.67 4.12
C ALA A 13 -10.42 -19.03 3.51
N LYS A 14 -9.79 -20.13 3.94
CA LYS A 14 -10.13 -21.48 3.52
C LYS A 14 -11.54 -21.91 3.98
N GLN A 15 -11.97 -21.45 5.14
CA GLN A 15 -13.33 -21.70 5.64
C GLN A 15 -14.41 -21.01 4.78
N ILE A 16 -14.07 -19.82 4.22
CA ILE A 16 -15.00 -19.06 3.38
C ILE A 16 -15.07 -19.64 1.97
N SER A 17 -13.95 -20.09 1.42
CA SER A 17 -13.91 -20.67 0.08
C SER A 17 -12.72 -21.64 -0.08
N GLY A 18 -13.03 -22.91 -0.37
CA GLY A 18 -12.01 -23.92 -0.68
C GLY A 18 -11.22 -23.72 -1.99
N GLN A 19 -11.52 -22.64 -2.73
CA GLN A 19 -10.88 -22.35 -4.02
C GLN A 19 -9.65 -21.44 -3.91
N PHE A 20 -9.24 -21.00 -2.71
CA PHE A 20 -8.11 -20.09 -2.55
C PHE A 20 -6.76 -20.81 -2.65
N ASN A 21 -5.92 -20.30 -3.54
CA ASN A 21 -4.51 -20.71 -3.62
C ASN A 21 -3.72 -20.04 -2.47
N GLY A 22 -3.07 -20.83 -1.62
CA GLY A 22 -2.31 -20.33 -0.48
C GLY A 22 -1.23 -19.31 -0.84
N ALA A 23 -0.59 -19.43 -2.03
CA ALA A 23 0.39 -18.47 -2.50
C ALA A 23 -0.23 -17.10 -2.83
N TRP A 24 -1.46 -17.07 -3.31
CA TRP A 24 -2.18 -15.82 -3.56
C TRP A 24 -2.55 -15.12 -2.25
N LEU A 25 -3.15 -15.87 -1.32
CA LEU A 25 -3.48 -15.35 0.01
C LEU A 25 -2.26 -14.77 0.73
N GLN A 26 -1.11 -15.44 0.63
CA GLN A 26 0.13 -14.93 1.18
C GLN A 26 0.56 -13.62 0.52
N SER A 27 0.43 -13.52 -0.81
CA SER A 27 0.76 -12.29 -1.55
C SER A 27 -0.14 -11.13 -1.17
N GLU A 28 -1.44 -11.39 -1.02
CA GLU A 28 -2.44 -10.41 -0.61
C GLU A 28 -2.19 -9.95 0.82
N TYR A 29 -1.98 -10.87 1.75
CA TYR A 29 -1.69 -10.55 3.14
C TYR A 29 -0.42 -9.69 3.29
N GLN A 30 0.68 -10.08 2.63
CA GLN A 30 1.92 -9.31 2.65
C GLN A 30 1.75 -7.92 2.03
N THR A 31 0.99 -7.84 0.93
CA THR A 31 0.71 -6.57 0.27
C THR A 31 -0.17 -5.68 1.14
N ALA A 32 -1.21 -6.22 1.77
CA ALA A 32 -2.08 -5.49 2.70
C ALA A 32 -1.29 -4.90 3.87
N ASN A 33 -0.42 -5.71 4.50
CA ASN A 33 0.45 -5.24 5.58
C ASN A 33 1.38 -4.11 5.13
N THR A 34 1.97 -4.23 3.93
CA THR A 34 2.84 -3.17 3.38
C THR A 34 2.05 -1.90 3.08
N VAL A 35 0.83 -2.02 2.54
CA VAL A 35 -0.06 -0.86 2.32
C VAL A 35 -0.37 -0.17 3.63
N ALA A 36 -0.79 -0.91 4.65
CA ALA A 36 -1.15 -0.34 5.96
C ALA A 36 0.05 0.36 6.62
N THR A 37 1.22 -0.27 6.63
CA THR A 37 2.45 0.29 7.20
C THR A 37 2.89 1.56 6.46
N ASN A 38 2.87 1.54 5.13
CA ASN A 38 3.25 2.70 4.32
C ASN A 38 2.21 3.83 4.43
N ALA A 39 0.92 3.51 4.55
CA ALA A 39 -0.12 4.51 4.78
C ALA A 39 0.05 5.21 6.14
N ALA A 40 0.28 4.45 7.21
CA ALA A 40 0.58 5.03 8.52
C ALA A 40 1.84 5.92 8.49
N THR A 41 2.88 5.47 7.78
CA THR A 41 4.11 6.24 7.57
C THR A 41 3.83 7.53 6.79
N TYR A 42 3.04 7.46 5.72
CA TYR A 42 2.67 8.63 4.91
C TYR A 42 2.00 9.72 5.77
N HIS A 43 0.97 9.36 6.53
CA HIS A 43 0.24 10.32 7.36
C HIS A 43 1.13 10.95 8.44
N ARG A 44 2.00 10.14 9.07
CA ARG A 44 2.98 10.64 10.02
C ARG A 44 3.96 11.62 9.37
N LEU A 45 4.48 11.31 8.18
CA LEU A 45 5.44 12.16 7.48
C LEU A 45 4.80 13.44 6.95
N ILE A 46 3.53 13.41 6.53
CA ILE A 46 2.76 14.63 6.20
C ILE A 46 2.63 15.53 7.42
N ALA A 47 2.28 14.97 8.58
CA ALA A 47 2.15 15.75 9.82
C ALA A 47 3.49 16.36 10.29
N GLN A 48 4.61 15.78 9.89
CA GLN A 48 5.97 16.20 10.23
C GLN A 48 6.73 16.84 9.06
N SER A 49 6.04 17.30 8.01
CA SER A 49 6.65 17.81 6.79
C SER A 49 7.49 19.09 6.98
N ASN A 50 7.22 19.86 8.03
CA ASN A 50 8.05 20.98 8.46
C ASN A 50 9.43 20.56 8.99
N ILE A 51 9.57 19.36 9.54
CA ILE A 51 10.83 18.79 10.04
C ILE A 51 11.50 17.98 8.91
N PHE A 52 10.70 17.23 8.15
CA PHE A 52 11.15 16.32 7.10
C PHE A 52 10.61 16.74 5.73
N PRO A 53 11.14 17.85 5.16
CA PRO A 53 10.63 18.40 3.90
C PRO A 53 11.01 17.58 2.67
N TYR A 54 11.88 16.58 2.80
CA TYR A 54 12.29 15.69 1.72
C TYR A 54 12.01 14.23 2.09
N TRP A 55 11.68 13.45 1.08
CA TRP A 55 11.42 12.01 1.22
C TRP A 55 12.31 11.23 0.28
N GLN A 56 12.82 10.11 0.77
CA GLN A 56 13.67 9.19 0.02
C GLN A 56 12.93 7.87 -0.22
N TYR A 57 12.91 7.41 -1.47
CA TYR A 57 12.44 6.08 -1.82
C TYR A 57 13.51 5.04 -1.50
N VAL A 58 13.16 4.02 -0.74
CA VAL A 58 14.11 2.99 -0.31
C VAL A 58 13.57 1.60 -0.61
N THR A 59 14.38 0.78 -1.29
CA THR A 59 14.15 -0.65 -1.46
C THR A 59 14.83 -1.42 -0.32
N VAL A 60 14.52 -2.73 -0.18
CA VAL A 60 15.22 -3.58 0.80
C VAL A 60 16.60 -4.03 0.31
N ALA A 61 16.96 -3.75 -0.95
CA ALA A 61 18.26 -4.03 -1.55
C ALA A 61 18.70 -5.51 -1.43
N ASP A 62 17.77 -6.45 -1.62
CA ASP A 62 18.02 -7.89 -1.70
C ASP A 62 17.69 -8.42 -3.10
N ASP A 63 18.09 -9.67 -3.38
CA ASP A 63 17.92 -10.33 -4.69
C ASP A 63 16.45 -10.48 -5.15
N ASN A 64 15.49 -10.23 -4.26
CA ASN A 64 14.07 -10.28 -4.57
C ASN A 64 13.49 -8.90 -4.94
N VAL A 65 14.29 -7.85 -4.97
CA VAL A 65 13.86 -6.53 -5.45
C VAL A 65 13.79 -6.56 -6.98
N ARG A 66 12.69 -6.07 -7.53
CA ARG A 66 12.57 -5.93 -9.00
C ARG A 66 13.55 -4.89 -9.49
N GLU A 67 14.24 -5.15 -10.60
CA GLU A 67 15.17 -4.19 -11.22
C GLU A 67 14.53 -2.80 -11.44
N SER A 68 13.26 -2.78 -11.85
CA SER A 68 12.53 -1.53 -12.04
C SER A 68 12.37 -0.72 -10.75
N HIS A 69 12.17 -1.40 -9.60
CA HIS A 69 12.07 -0.74 -8.29
C HIS A 69 13.44 -0.35 -7.75
N GLU A 70 14.47 -1.11 -8.05
CA GLU A 70 15.86 -0.81 -7.67
C GLU A 70 16.30 0.54 -8.25
N ARG A 71 15.89 0.87 -9.47
CA ARG A 71 16.16 2.16 -10.10
C ARG A 71 15.57 3.35 -9.34
N LEU A 72 14.55 3.14 -8.51
CA LEU A 72 13.99 4.18 -7.64
C LEU A 72 14.74 4.31 -6.31
N HIS A 73 15.66 3.39 -6.01
CA HIS A 73 16.40 3.41 -4.75
C HIS A 73 17.21 4.70 -4.63
N ASN A 74 17.13 5.34 -3.47
CA ASN A 74 17.77 6.61 -3.16
C ASN A 74 17.24 7.86 -3.89
N LEU A 75 16.14 7.75 -4.64
CA LEU A 75 15.44 8.91 -5.19
C LEU A 75 14.96 9.80 -4.04
N ILE A 76 15.33 11.07 -4.04
CA ILE A 76 14.97 12.05 -3.00
C ILE A 76 14.26 13.24 -3.63
N LEU A 77 13.03 13.49 -3.20
CA LEU A 77 12.22 14.61 -3.69
C LEU A 77 11.51 15.31 -2.52
N PRO A 78 11.05 16.55 -2.71
CA PRO A 78 10.20 17.22 -1.74
C PRO A 78 8.97 16.38 -1.40
N TYR A 79 8.52 16.43 -0.15
CA TYR A 79 7.35 15.67 0.31
C TYR A 79 6.07 15.95 -0.49
N ASN A 80 5.95 17.16 -1.03
CA ASN A 80 4.82 17.62 -1.82
C ASN A 80 4.98 17.43 -3.34
N ASP A 81 6.04 16.73 -3.78
CA ASP A 81 6.21 16.43 -5.21
C ASP A 81 5.05 15.55 -5.71
N PRO A 82 4.38 15.93 -6.84
CA PRO A 82 3.25 15.17 -7.38
C PRO A 82 3.55 13.70 -7.71
N ILE A 83 4.80 13.36 -7.90
CA ILE A 83 5.27 12.00 -8.17
C ILE A 83 4.88 11.04 -7.04
N TRP A 84 4.88 11.49 -5.79
CA TRP A 84 4.46 10.67 -4.65
C TRP A 84 2.99 10.24 -4.72
N GLY A 85 2.16 10.96 -5.45
CA GLY A 85 0.79 10.52 -5.75
C GLY A 85 0.73 9.25 -6.60
N ARG A 86 1.80 8.90 -7.27
CA ARG A 86 1.87 7.78 -8.21
C ARG A 86 2.79 6.65 -7.75
N ILE A 87 4.02 6.97 -7.34
CA ILE A 87 5.05 5.97 -7.02
C ILE A 87 5.23 5.69 -5.53
N TYR A 88 4.43 6.33 -4.65
CA TYR A 88 4.49 6.01 -3.22
C TYR A 88 4.20 4.51 -3.01
N PRO A 89 5.11 3.76 -2.34
CA PRO A 89 4.97 2.31 -2.27
C PRO A 89 3.73 1.84 -1.48
N PRO A 90 3.21 0.62 -1.77
CA PRO A 90 3.78 -0.40 -2.67
C PRO A 90 3.41 -0.19 -4.15
N ASN A 91 4.35 -0.51 -5.04
CA ASN A 91 4.20 -0.38 -6.49
C ASN A 91 4.00 -1.74 -7.21
N GLY A 92 3.51 -2.74 -6.52
CA GLY A 92 3.25 -4.08 -7.04
C GLY A 92 3.06 -5.09 -5.92
N TRP A 93 2.62 -6.29 -6.28
CA TRP A 93 2.47 -7.40 -5.34
C TRP A 93 3.78 -7.71 -4.62
N ARG A 94 3.71 -7.97 -3.30
CA ARG A 94 4.86 -8.27 -2.44
C ARG A 94 5.96 -7.19 -2.46
N CYS A 95 5.64 -5.96 -2.86
CA CYS A 95 6.58 -4.85 -2.81
C CYS A 95 6.92 -4.54 -1.34
N ARG A 96 8.23 -4.47 -1.04
CA ARG A 96 8.74 -4.17 0.31
C ARG A 96 9.44 -2.82 0.38
N CYS A 97 9.25 -1.99 -0.66
CA CYS A 97 9.78 -0.64 -0.67
C CYS A 97 9.07 0.24 0.36
N ARG A 98 9.77 1.24 0.82
CA ARG A 98 9.27 2.22 1.78
C ARG A 98 9.78 3.62 1.46
N VAL A 99 9.22 4.61 2.11
CA VAL A 99 9.71 5.99 2.10
C VAL A 99 10.31 6.29 3.47
N VAL A 100 11.48 6.96 3.47
CA VAL A 100 12.13 7.45 4.69
C VAL A 100 12.23 8.97 4.64
N PRO A 101 12.07 9.64 5.79
CA PRO A 101 12.18 11.10 5.89
C PRO A 101 13.62 11.57 5.75
N LYS A 102 13.77 12.81 5.26
CA LYS A 102 15.04 13.53 5.16
C LYS A 102 14.89 14.94 5.71
N LEU A 103 15.89 15.38 6.47
CA LEU A 103 15.96 16.71 7.05
C LEU A 103 16.26 17.77 5.96
N ALA A 104 16.03 19.03 6.28
CA ALA A 104 16.23 20.13 5.33
C ALA A 104 17.69 20.24 4.81
N HIS A 105 18.69 19.93 5.64
CA HIS A 105 20.09 19.95 5.25
C HIS A 105 20.50 18.77 4.36
N GLU A 106 19.68 17.71 4.26
CA GLU A 106 19.87 16.57 3.37
C GLU A 106 19.26 16.81 1.97
N LYS A 107 18.86 18.05 1.68
CA LYS A 107 18.31 18.46 0.38
C LYS A 107 19.26 18.10 -0.75
N PRO A 108 18.83 17.34 -1.77
CA PRO A 108 19.63 17.12 -2.97
C PRO A 108 19.80 18.41 -3.77
N SER A 109 20.81 18.45 -4.63
CA SER A 109 20.93 19.54 -5.61
C SER A 109 19.69 19.59 -6.53
N ASN A 110 19.41 20.76 -7.09
CA ASN A 110 18.29 20.88 -8.04
C ASN A 110 18.49 19.96 -9.27
N GLN A 111 19.73 19.79 -9.71
CA GLN A 111 20.07 18.87 -10.80
C GLN A 111 19.77 17.43 -10.43
N GLN A 112 20.11 17.00 -9.21
CA GLN A 112 19.78 15.65 -8.74
C GLN A 112 18.27 15.43 -8.66
N MET A 113 17.50 16.39 -8.13
CA MET A 113 16.04 16.27 -8.08
C MET A 113 15.39 16.21 -9.47
N GLN A 114 15.97 16.90 -10.47
CA GLN A 114 15.51 16.77 -11.86
C GLN A 114 15.80 15.37 -12.43
N LEU A 115 16.97 14.83 -12.14
CA LEU A 115 17.33 13.46 -12.52
C LEU A 115 16.42 12.43 -11.85
N ASP A 116 16.14 12.61 -10.56
CA ASP A 116 15.25 11.75 -9.79
C ASP A 116 13.81 11.75 -10.36
N ARG A 117 13.29 12.93 -10.74
CA ARG A 117 11.99 13.03 -11.43
C ARG A 117 11.99 12.33 -12.79
N LYS A 118 13.09 12.47 -13.53
CA LYS A 118 13.26 11.77 -14.81
C LYS A 118 13.27 10.26 -14.61
N THR A 119 14.04 9.77 -13.64
CA THR A 119 14.10 8.34 -13.29
C THR A 119 12.71 7.80 -12.92
N ALA A 120 11.96 8.51 -12.08
CA ALA A 120 10.59 8.14 -11.74
C ALA A 120 9.66 8.18 -12.96
N GLY A 121 9.82 9.16 -13.84
CA GLY A 121 9.09 9.26 -15.11
C GLY A 121 9.38 8.08 -16.05
N ASP A 122 10.62 7.67 -16.16
CA ASP A 122 11.02 6.52 -16.98
C ASP A 122 10.52 5.19 -16.38
N PHE A 123 10.55 5.03 -15.06
CA PHE A 123 9.89 3.92 -14.37
C PHE A 123 8.41 3.82 -14.74
N MET A 124 7.69 4.94 -14.72
CA MET A 124 6.25 4.98 -15.03
C MET A 124 5.90 4.71 -16.50
N LYS A 125 6.87 4.72 -17.41
CA LYS A 125 6.73 4.31 -18.82
C LYS A 125 7.00 2.82 -19.03
N GLY A 126 7.57 2.14 -18.05
CA GLY A 126 8.00 0.75 -18.14
C GLY A 126 6.84 -0.24 -18.26
N LYS A 127 7.13 -1.42 -18.82
CA LYS A 127 6.16 -2.52 -18.97
C LYS A 127 5.66 -3.03 -17.61
N GLU A 128 6.54 -3.11 -16.61
CA GLU A 128 6.18 -3.54 -15.26
C GLU A 128 5.21 -2.58 -14.59
N TRP A 129 5.44 -1.27 -14.73
CA TRP A 129 4.50 -0.27 -14.27
C TRP A 129 3.12 -0.39 -14.94
N SER A 130 3.10 -0.61 -16.25
CA SER A 130 1.86 -0.81 -17.00
C SER A 130 1.09 -2.04 -16.52
N ARG A 131 1.79 -3.12 -16.16
CA ARG A 131 1.22 -4.33 -15.56
C ARG A 131 0.72 -4.03 -14.14
N ALA A 132 1.54 -3.40 -13.31
CA ALA A 132 1.17 -3.04 -11.95
C ALA A 132 -0.09 -2.15 -11.91
N LYS A 133 -0.25 -1.21 -12.84
CA LYS A 133 -1.48 -0.40 -12.94
C LYS A 133 -2.73 -1.24 -13.25
N LYS A 134 -2.62 -2.28 -14.07
CA LYS A 134 -3.75 -3.20 -14.33
C LYS A 134 -4.15 -3.95 -13.07
N ASP A 135 -3.19 -4.20 -12.19
CA ASP A 135 -3.40 -4.84 -10.89
C ASP A 135 -3.81 -3.85 -9.79
N GLY A 136 -4.11 -2.60 -10.15
CA GLY A 136 -4.57 -1.57 -9.23
C GLY A 136 -3.49 -0.84 -8.45
N PHE A 137 -2.22 -0.99 -8.83
CA PHE A 137 -1.11 -0.17 -8.32
C PHE A 137 -0.94 1.12 -9.14
N GLY A 138 0.02 1.96 -8.78
CA GLY A 138 0.25 3.24 -9.47
C GLY A 138 -0.59 4.40 -8.93
N ILE A 139 -1.05 4.24 -7.71
CA ILE A 139 -1.72 5.25 -6.89
C ILE A 139 -1.10 5.28 -5.50
N ASN A 140 -1.16 6.41 -4.85
CA ASN A 140 -0.83 6.46 -3.42
C ASN A 140 -2.05 5.99 -2.60
N ARG A 141 -1.95 4.79 -2.07
CA ARG A 141 -3.04 4.15 -1.32
C ARG A 141 -3.34 4.83 0.01
N ALA A 142 -2.36 5.51 0.60
CA ALA A 142 -2.58 6.31 1.80
C ALA A 142 -3.53 7.49 1.55
N ILE A 143 -3.43 8.13 0.37
CA ILE A 143 -4.34 9.22 -0.03
C ILE A 143 -5.73 8.65 -0.37
N LYS A 144 -5.79 7.48 -1.00
CA LYS A 144 -7.05 6.86 -1.42
C LYS A 144 -7.80 6.18 -0.27
N GLY A 145 -7.11 5.77 0.80
CA GLY A 145 -7.71 5.03 1.89
C GLY A 145 -8.11 3.59 1.53
N GLU A 146 -7.50 3.02 0.49
CA GLU A 146 -7.86 1.71 -0.04
C GLU A 146 -6.69 0.74 0.08
N VAL A 147 -6.91 -0.45 0.63
CA VAL A 147 -5.93 -1.54 0.63
C VAL A 147 -5.91 -2.23 -0.72
N PHE A 148 -7.08 -2.55 -1.25
CA PHE A 148 -7.28 -3.14 -2.55
C PHE A 148 -8.21 -2.27 -3.40
N THR A 149 -7.89 -2.12 -4.68
CA THR A 149 -8.70 -1.35 -5.63
C THR A 149 -9.64 -2.25 -6.42
N GLU A 150 -10.71 -1.69 -6.95
CA GLU A 150 -11.67 -2.40 -7.82
C GLU A 150 -11.00 -3.07 -9.04
N ASN A 151 -9.85 -2.56 -9.46
CA ASN A 151 -9.10 -3.10 -10.59
C ASN A 151 -8.36 -4.41 -10.28
N GLN A 152 -8.23 -4.80 -9.03
CA GLN A 152 -7.61 -6.05 -8.68
C GLN A 152 -8.53 -7.22 -9.03
N MET A 153 -7.96 -8.28 -9.61
CA MET A 153 -8.68 -9.43 -10.14
C MET A 153 -9.55 -10.09 -9.08
N TYR A 154 -9.13 -10.01 -7.82
CA TYR A 154 -9.84 -10.48 -6.65
C TYR A 154 -11.16 -9.70 -6.47
N VAL A 155 -11.10 -8.36 -6.45
CA VAL A 155 -12.28 -7.51 -6.28
C VAL A 155 -13.21 -7.64 -7.49
N LYS A 156 -12.66 -7.68 -8.72
CA LYS A 156 -13.45 -7.87 -9.96
C LYS A 156 -14.25 -9.15 -9.99
N ARG A 157 -13.74 -10.24 -9.41
CA ARG A 157 -14.47 -11.52 -9.34
C ARG A 157 -15.59 -11.49 -8.32
N PHE A 158 -15.48 -10.68 -7.26
CA PHE A 158 -16.48 -10.57 -6.21
C PHE A 158 -17.54 -9.49 -6.47
N THR A 159 -17.28 -8.50 -7.34
CA THR A 159 -18.27 -7.46 -7.70
C THR A 159 -19.40 -7.98 -8.61
N GLY A 160 -19.33 -9.22 -9.11
CA GLY A 160 -20.41 -9.89 -9.83
C GLY A 160 -21.24 -10.79 -8.91
N LYS A 161 -22.52 -10.56 -8.79
CA LYS A 161 -23.60 -11.38 -8.16
C LYS A 161 -23.42 -11.83 -6.69
N HIS A 162 -22.20 -12.13 -6.20
CA HIS A 162 -21.98 -12.69 -4.85
C HIS A 162 -21.81 -11.65 -3.74
N LEU A 163 -21.47 -10.39 -4.04
CA LEU A 163 -21.36 -9.35 -3.00
C LEU A 163 -22.70 -8.76 -2.58
N LYS A 164 -23.76 -8.97 -3.36
CA LYS A 164 -25.11 -8.55 -2.96
C LYS A 164 -25.68 -9.39 -1.82
N ASP A 165 -25.13 -10.59 -1.62
CA ASP A 165 -25.58 -11.55 -0.63
C ASP A 165 -24.64 -11.64 0.60
N VAL A 166 -23.49 -10.93 0.56
CA VAL A 166 -22.51 -10.89 1.65
C VAL A 166 -22.61 -9.52 2.31
N ASN A 167 -23.44 -9.40 3.32
CA ASN A 167 -23.51 -8.24 4.19
C ASN A 167 -22.61 -8.44 5.42
N ASP A 168 -22.40 -7.37 6.19
CA ASP A 168 -21.57 -7.39 7.39
C ASP A 168 -22.05 -8.45 8.43
N GLU A 169 -23.34 -8.78 8.45
CA GLU A 169 -23.93 -9.82 9.30
C GLU A 169 -23.51 -11.22 8.87
N THR A 170 -23.50 -11.52 7.56
CA THR A 170 -23.10 -12.86 7.04
C THR A 170 -21.60 -13.10 7.23
N LEU A 171 -20.78 -12.03 7.31
CA LEU A 171 -19.35 -12.13 7.62
C LEU A 171 -19.06 -12.16 9.13
N GLY A 172 -20.08 -11.97 9.99
CA GLY A 172 -19.91 -11.85 11.44
C GLY A 172 -19.08 -10.61 11.82
N LEU A 173 -19.04 -9.62 10.95
CA LEU A 173 -18.35 -8.35 11.22
C LEU A 173 -19.27 -7.44 12.04
N PRO A 174 -18.73 -6.72 13.03
CA PRO A 174 -19.52 -5.78 13.80
C PRO A 174 -20.03 -4.66 12.90
N THR A 175 -21.31 -4.38 12.97
CA THR A 175 -21.94 -3.28 12.22
C THR A 175 -21.32 -1.94 12.62
N PRO A 176 -21.42 -0.90 11.77
CA PRO A 176 -20.94 0.44 12.12
C PRO A 176 -21.50 0.98 13.45
N GLN A 177 -22.71 0.56 13.83
CA GLN A 177 -23.31 0.90 15.13
C GLN A 177 -22.62 0.16 16.29
N GLN A 178 -22.33 -1.11 16.13
CA GLN A 178 -21.59 -1.92 17.12
C GLN A 178 -20.14 -1.47 17.27
N GLN A 179 -19.50 -1.03 16.19
CA GLN A 179 -18.16 -0.44 16.23
C GLN A 179 -18.15 0.88 16.98
N ARG A 180 -19.16 1.75 16.78
CA ARG A 180 -19.32 3.02 17.50
C ARG A 180 -19.64 2.82 18.98
N ALA A 181 -20.45 1.83 19.33
CA ALA A 181 -20.77 1.48 20.70
C ALA A 181 -19.51 1.02 21.45
N LYS A 182 -18.69 0.15 20.82
CA LYS A 182 -17.42 -0.33 21.40
C LYS A 182 -16.40 0.78 21.59
N ALA A 183 -16.25 1.69 20.63
CA ALA A 183 -15.39 2.87 20.76
C ALA A 183 -15.89 3.86 21.82
N GLY A 184 -17.19 3.91 22.06
CA GLY A 184 -17.78 4.75 23.12
C GLY A 184 -17.61 4.17 24.54
N GLU A 185 -17.44 2.86 24.69
CA GLU A 185 -17.13 2.19 25.95
C GLU A 185 -15.65 2.33 26.34
N GLU A 186 -14.73 2.36 25.39
CA GLU A 186 -13.30 2.55 25.63
C GLU A 186 -12.93 4.00 26.05
N ILE A 187 -13.82 4.98 25.83
CA ILE A 187 -13.61 6.40 26.22
C ILE A 187 -14.13 6.69 27.65
N LYS A 188 -14.80 5.75 28.31
CA LYS A 188 -15.38 5.94 29.65
C LYS A 188 -14.56 5.33 30.78
N LEU A 189 -13.32 4.92 30.54
CA LEU A 189 -12.31 4.50 31.52
C LEU A 189 -11.17 5.51 31.56
#